data_344f88c4e9f6fa3db537e291828fd960
#
_entry.id   344f88c4e9f6fa3db537e291828fd960
#
_cell.length_a   1.000
_cell.length_b   1.000
_cell.length_c   1.000
_cell.angle_alpha   90.00
_cell.angle_beta   90.00
_cell.angle_gamma   90.00
#
_symmetry.space_group_name_H-M   'P 1'
#
loop_
_entity.id
_entity.type
_entity.pdbx_description
1 polymer ?
#
loop_
_entity_poly.entity_id
_entity_poly.type
_entity_poly.pdbx_seq_one_letter_code
_entity_poly.pdbx_strand_id
1 'polypeptide(L)'
;MPMKSALTSSFLESSKFKKRHSVLIKLVDAMRDCGANLDLDIPTIVFCGNQSAGKSSLIEAISEIELPRSDGTCTRCPMEVRLSTSSSSWECVVSLRKEYDTNGKILDRPQEKYFGSVKAKKDVGLLVIRAQRALLNPERATDFFACVNLDDSPDDLQFTKNVVVLHIKGADIDLSLIDLPGIIRSVDDPNDNHLIPLVRSLVQVYIEKPKTIIVATISCKDDIDNQEVIQMAKSADPEGLRTLGVLTKPDTIELHCEAVWLELLKGLKYKLALGYTMVRNPSKKELLDGLTRTEARNLENQFFESTEPWRSLERDHKCQLGVANLSSELSDLLVRLIEINLPIMRETLQNSMESVDEQLSKLPRPLASNLQREYLDALQSLREHLDDVVSAKKNKDLYQAIMKESEEFFERIRQTRPKFVFGDKAPNDKDKLTYTDVQKLIRERKGRELPGHTSPEVTAEIIKVIRPKYFMTDILIFLLIRLQDPSKAMAGDNKNIF
;
A
#
# COMPACT_ATOMS: atom_id res chain seq x y z
N MET A 1 -33.64 -1.24 47.20
CA MET A 1 -32.46 -0.59 46.66
C MET A 1 -31.67 -1.42 45.60
N PRO A 2 -32.27 -2.26 44.74
CA PRO A 2 -31.49 -2.89 43.64
C PRO A 2 -31.67 -2.25 42.26
N MET A 3 -32.60 -1.31 42.06
CA MET A 3 -32.87 -0.74 40.73
C MET A 3 -31.83 0.33 40.28
N LYS A 4 -31.15 1.02 41.21
CA LYS A 4 -30.13 2.06 40.87
C LYS A 4 -28.79 1.45 40.39
N SER A 5 -28.44 0.23 40.79
CA SER A 5 -27.20 -0.43 40.38
C SER A 5 -27.28 -1.02 38.95
N ALA A 6 -28.43 -1.47 38.53
CA ALA A 6 -28.65 -2.03 37.19
C ALA A 6 -28.67 -0.93 36.11
N LEU A 7 -29.24 0.25 36.42
CA LEU A 7 -29.23 1.42 35.51
C LEU A 7 -27.84 2.04 35.33
N THR A 8 -27.03 2.06 36.40
CA THR A 8 -25.66 2.56 36.33
C THR A 8 -24.71 1.62 35.59
N SER A 9 -24.88 0.28 35.72
CA SER A 9 -24.07 -0.68 34.98
C SER A 9 -24.37 -0.64 33.48
N SER A 10 -25.64 -0.58 33.08
CA SER A 10 -26.05 -0.49 31.67
C SER A 10 -25.58 0.82 31.00
N PHE A 11 -25.62 1.95 31.75
CA PHE A 11 -25.14 3.24 31.24
C PHE A 11 -23.61 3.28 31.11
N LEU A 12 -22.89 2.68 32.04
CA LEU A 12 -21.41 2.58 32.00
C LEU A 12 -20.96 1.62 30.89
N GLU A 13 -21.67 0.54 30.66
CA GLU A 13 -21.44 -0.39 29.54
C GLU A 13 -21.71 0.29 28.19
N SER A 14 -22.82 1.01 28.06
CA SER A 14 -23.16 1.80 26.88
C SER A 14 -22.10 2.89 26.58
N SER A 15 -21.58 3.59 27.62
CA SER A 15 -20.56 4.60 27.43
C SER A 15 -19.18 4.02 27.04
N LYS A 16 -18.80 2.88 27.59
CA LYS A 16 -17.59 2.15 27.20
C LYS A 16 -17.68 1.63 25.77
N PHE A 17 -18.86 1.13 25.40
CA PHE A 17 -19.15 0.62 24.07
C PHE A 17 -19.00 1.75 23.01
N LYS A 18 -19.64 2.90 23.23
CA LYS A 18 -19.52 4.07 22.36
C LYS A 18 -18.06 4.58 22.22
N LYS A 19 -17.29 4.61 23.32
CA LYS A 19 -15.87 4.99 23.27
C LYS A 19 -15.04 4.01 22.41
N ARG A 20 -15.31 2.70 22.53
CA ARG A 20 -14.64 1.67 21.73
C ARG A 20 -14.96 1.83 20.24
N HIS A 21 -16.23 2.10 19.89
CA HIS A 21 -16.67 2.39 18.53
C HIS A 21 -15.89 3.55 17.92
N SER A 22 -15.86 4.69 18.63
CA SER A 22 -15.12 5.87 18.18
C SER A 22 -13.64 5.60 17.93
N VAL A 23 -12.98 4.83 18.81
CA VAL A 23 -11.57 4.48 18.66
C VAL A 23 -11.33 3.61 17.43
N LEU A 24 -12.17 2.60 17.19
CA LEU A 24 -12.03 1.69 16.05
C LEU A 24 -12.23 2.40 14.70
N ILE A 25 -13.24 3.26 14.61
CA ILE A 25 -13.51 4.03 13.39
C ILE A 25 -12.35 4.99 13.10
N LYS A 26 -11.85 5.70 14.11
CA LYS A 26 -10.69 6.60 13.97
C LYS A 26 -9.41 5.85 13.56
N LEU A 27 -9.22 4.63 14.07
CA LEU A 27 -8.09 3.79 13.66
C LEU A 27 -8.15 3.49 12.16
N VAL A 28 -9.33 3.09 11.68
CA VAL A 28 -9.57 2.78 10.26
C VAL A 28 -9.38 4.02 9.38
N ASP A 29 -9.86 5.19 9.83
CA ASP A 29 -9.67 6.44 9.09
C ASP A 29 -8.20 6.84 9.02
N ALA A 30 -7.45 6.71 10.13
CA ALA A 30 -6.01 6.95 10.15
C ALA A 30 -5.23 6.00 9.23
N MET A 31 -5.65 4.73 9.13
CA MET A 31 -5.05 3.76 8.19
C MET A 31 -5.30 4.19 6.73
N ARG A 32 -6.48 4.71 6.41
CA ARG A 32 -6.77 5.26 5.07
C ARG A 32 -5.91 6.47 4.76
N ASP A 33 -5.74 7.38 5.72
CA ASP A 33 -4.91 8.59 5.57
C ASP A 33 -3.43 8.26 5.32
N CYS A 34 -2.95 7.15 5.90
CA CYS A 34 -1.60 6.64 5.62
C CYS A 34 -1.47 5.91 4.27
N GLY A 35 -2.56 5.74 3.51
CA GLY A 35 -2.55 5.03 2.23
C GLY A 35 -2.63 3.50 2.34
N ALA A 36 -2.92 2.96 3.53
CA ALA A 36 -3.02 1.51 3.74
C ALA A 36 -4.15 0.84 2.96
N ASN A 37 -5.09 1.61 2.40
CA ASN A 37 -6.17 1.13 1.51
C ASN A 37 -5.67 0.58 0.17
N LEU A 38 -4.40 0.78 -0.20
CA LEU A 38 -3.79 0.14 -1.39
C LEU A 38 -3.35 -1.30 -1.09
N ASP A 39 -2.86 -1.55 0.11
CA ASP A 39 -2.31 -2.85 0.52
C ASP A 39 -3.31 -3.69 1.32
N LEU A 40 -4.30 -3.02 1.93
CA LEU A 40 -5.32 -3.64 2.78
C LEU A 40 -6.72 -3.35 2.28
N ASP A 41 -7.55 -4.39 2.29
CA ASP A 41 -8.99 -4.24 2.10
C ASP A 41 -9.62 -3.74 3.41
N ILE A 42 -9.73 -2.41 3.53
CA ILE A 42 -10.24 -1.74 4.73
C ILE A 42 -11.77 -1.80 4.77
N PRO A 43 -12.38 -2.19 5.91
CA PRO A 43 -13.83 -2.18 6.10
C PRO A 43 -14.47 -0.83 5.73
N THR A 44 -15.50 -0.85 4.90
CA THR A 44 -16.10 0.35 4.32
C THR A 44 -17.60 0.18 4.15
N ILE A 45 -18.37 1.25 4.28
CA ILE A 45 -19.79 1.32 3.89
C ILE A 45 -19.89 2.13 2.61
N VAL A 46 -20.55 1.57 1.59
CA VAL A 46 -20.69 2.20 0.29
C VAL A 46 -22.16 2.35 -0.07
N PHE A 47 -22.57 3.58 -0.38
CA PHE A 47 -23.90 3.89 -0.87
C PHE A 47 -23.94 3.82 -2.39
N CYS A 48 -24.75 2.93 -2.93
CA CYS A 48 -24.98 2.78 -4.37
C CYS A 48 -26.47 2.77 -4.67
N GLY A 49 -26.84 3.14 -5.89
CA GLY A 49 -28.22 3.19 -6.32
C GLY A 49 -28.36 3.96 -7.63
N ASN A 50 -29.49 3.81 -8.25
CA ASN A 50 -29.81 4.51 -9.48
C ASN A 50 -29.75 6.03 -9.29
N GLN A 51 -29.60 6.76 -10.39
CA GLN A 51 -29.75 8.22 -10.38
C GLN A 51 -31.13 8.58 -9.80
N SER A 52 -31.19 9.61 -8.98
CA SER A 52 -32.42 10.04 -8.27
C SER A 52 -33.03 9.03 -7.28
N ALA A 53 -32.34 7.94 -6.93
CA ALA A 53 -32.82 7.00 -5.91
C ALA A 53 -32.83 7.60 -4.48
N GLY A 54 -32.28 8.77 -4.28
CA GLY A 54 -32.27 9.44 -2.97
C GLY A 54 -30.98 9.25 -2.16
N LYS A 55 -29.88 8.75 -2.75
CA LYS A 55 -28.59 8.54 -2.06
C LYS A 55 -28.09 9.79 -1.35
N SER A 56 -27.88 10.88 -2.08
CA SER A 56 -27.35 12.12 -1.49
C SER A 56 -28.26 12.70 -0.42
N SER A 57 -29.61 12.63 -0.62
CA SER A 57 -30.57 13.03 0.41
C SER A 57 -30.50 12.15 1.67
N LEU A 58 -30.18 10.88 1.51
CA LEU A 58 -30.00 9.95 2.61
C LEU A 58 -28.71 10.28 3.39
N ILE A 59 -27.63 10.53 2.67
CA ILE A 59 -26.35 10.93 3.28
C ILE A 59 -26.46 12.29 3.96
N GLU A 60 -27.18 13.27 3.37
CA GLU A 60 -27.52 14.52 4.03
C GLU A 60 -28.27 14.31 5.34
N ALA A 61 -29.23 13.39 5.33
CA ALA A 61 -30.02 13.06 6.51
C ALA A 61 -29.18 12.40 7.61
N ILE A 62 -28.21 11.54 7.28
CA ILE A 62 -27.32 10.87 8.22
C ILE A 62 -26.23 11.82 8.74
N SER A 63 -25.62 12.60 7.84
CA SER A 63 -24.45 13.45 8.16
C SER A 63 -24.82 14.85 8.64
N GLU A 64 -26.11 15.20 8.50
CA GLU A 64 -26.65 16.51 8.85
C GLU A 64 -25.98 17.71 8.13
N ILE A 65 -25.41 17.50 6.97
CA ILE A 65 -24.86 18.54 6.09
C ILE A 65 -25.78 18.80 4.90
N GLU A 66 -25.60 19.90 4.22
CA GLU A 66 -26.25 20.19 2.94
C GLU A 66 -25.28 19.78 1.82
N LEU A 67 -25.72 18.86 0.96
CA LEU A 67 -24.98 18.44 -0.22
C LEU A 67 -25.51 19.15 -1.49
N PRO A 68 -24.69 19.29 -2.51
CA PRO A 68 -25.13 19.90 -3.77
C PRO A 68 -26.32 19.16 -4.36
N ARG A 69 -27.32 19.91 -4.82
CA ARG A 69 -28.49 19.37 -5.53
C ARG A 69 -28.60 20.06 -6.86
N SER A 70 -28.65 19.31 -7.94
CA SER A 70 -28.95 19.82 -9.28
C SER A 70 -29.92 18.88 -10.00
N ASP A 71 -30.54 19.40 -11.08
CA ASP A 71 -31.37 18.59 -11.98
C ASP A 71 -30.49 17.82 -12.96
N GLY A 72 -29.71 16.84 -12.42
CA GLY A 72 -28.78 16.05 -13.20
C GLY A 72 -27.93 15.17 -12.27
N THR A 73 -26.75 14.81 -12.72
CA THR A 73 -25.81 14.02 -11.88
C THR A 73 -25.06 14.95 -10.94
N CYS A 74 -25.47 14.99 -9.66
CA CYS A 74 -24.84 15.84 -8.63
C CYS A 74 -23.51 15.30 -8.16
N THR A 75 -23.39 13.98 -8.01
CA THR A 75 -22.18 13.29 -7.55
C THR A 75 -21.41 12.79 -8.77
N ARG A 76 -20.30 13.45 -9.11
CA ARG A 76 -19.47 13.13 -10.29
C ARG A 76 -18.16 12.43 -9.95
N CYS A 77 -17.91 12.23 -8.66
CA CYS A 77 -16.77 11.49 -8.12
C CYS A 77 -17.18 10.79 -6.84
N PRO A 78 -16.49 9.74 -6.40
CA PRO A 78 -16.71 9.18 -5.07
C PRO A 78 -16.49 10.24 -4.00
N MET A 79 -17.36 10.25 -3.00
CA MET A 79 -17.28 11.17 -1.87
C MET A 79 -17.23 10.37 -0.57
N GLU A 80 -16.12 10.46 0.15
CA GLU A 80 -15.96 9.82 1.47
C GLU A 80 -16.37 10.80 2.55
N VAL A 81 -17.34 10.41 3.36
CA VAL A 81 -17.86 11.22 4.48
C VAL A 81 -17.48 10.53 5.78
N ARG A 82 -16.67 11.21 6.60
CA ARG A 82 -16.22 10.75 7.92
C ARG A 82 -16.86 11.62 9.00
N LEU A 83 -17.73 11.02 9.78
CA LEU A 83 -18.40 11.63 10.90
C LEU A 83 -17.65 11.32 12.19
N SER A 84 -17.36 12.32 13.01
CA SER A 84 -16.66 12.15 14.28
C SER A 84 -17.30 12.96 15.39
N THR A 85 -17.54 12.30 16.53
CA THR A 85 -18.04 12.91 17.77
C THR A 85 -16.96 13.63 18.58
N SER A 86 -15.72 13.71 18.07
CA SER A 86 -14.52 14.07 18.84
C SER A 86 -14.37 15.56 19.20
N SER A 87 -15.23 16.44 18.71
CA SER A 87 -15.13 17.88 18.95
C SER A 87 -16.42 18.45 19.54
N SER A 88 -16.28 19.44 20.41
CA SER A 88 -17.42 20.21 20.96
C SER A 88 -17.91 21.31 19.99
N SER A 89 -17.10 21.65 18.98
CA SER A 89 -17.46 22.59 17.93
C SER A 89 -17.58 21.88 16.60
N TRP A 90 -18.65 22.21 15.86
CA TRP A 90 -18.87 21.64 14.53
C TRP A 90 -17.92 22.26 13.50
N GLU A 91 -17.26 21.42 12.71
CA GLU A 91 -16.38 21.82 11.61
C GLU A 91 -16.41 20.74 10.52
N CYS A 92 -16.47 21.16 9.27
CA CYS A 92 -16.27 20.28 8.10
C CYS A 92 -14.98 20.66 7.40
N VAL A 93 -14.04 19.74 7.33
CA VAL A 93 -12.79 19.85 6.56
C VAL A 93 -12.93 19.04 5.28
N VAL A 94 -12.59 19.64 4.15
CA VAL A 94 -12.64 19.01 2.84
C VAL A 94 -11.22 18.83 2.32
N SER A 95 -10.90 17.62 1.90
CA SER A 95 -9.64 17.23 1.27
C SER A 95 -9.90 16.58 -0.10
N LEU A 96 -8.91 16.63 -0.97
CA LEU A 96 -8.91 15.96 -2.27
C LEU A 96 -7.93 14.81 -2.23
N ARG A 97 -8.43 13.58 -2.42
CA ARG A 97 -7.58 12.38 -2.48
C ARG A 97 -7.45 11.92 -3.93
N LYS A 98 -6.23 12.03 -4.45
CA LYS A 98 -5.86 11.53 -5.76
C LYS A 98 -5.31 10.11 -5.63
N GLU A 99 -6.03 9.15 -6.18
CA GLU A 99 -5.66 7.73 -6.27
C GLU A 99 -5.24 7.35 -7.70
N TYR A 100 -5.64 8.17 -8.68
CA TYR A 100 -5.39 7.96 -10.10
C TYR A 100 -4.74 9.21 -10.72
N ASP A 101 -3.84 8.99 -11.67
CA ASP A 101 -3.26 10.05 -12.49
C ASP A 101 -4.24 10.54 -13.58
N THR A 102 -3.81 11.51 -14.40
CA THR A 102 -4.60 12.05 -15.51
C THR A 102 -4.91 11.03 -16.60
N ASN A 103 -4.14 9.94 -16.68
CA ASN A 103 -4.33 8.84 -17.64
C ASN A 103 -5.19 7.70 -17.06
N GLY A 104 -5.69 7.83 -15.83
CA GLY A 104 -6.48 6.82 -15.15
C GLY A 104 -5.69 5.64 -14.60
N LYS A 105 -4.35 5.75 -14.50
CA LYS A 105 -3.48 4.76 -13.86
C LYS A 105 -3.47 5.00 -12.34
N ILE A 106 -3.48 3.92 -11.58
CA ILE A 106 -3.37 3.97 -10.11
C ILE A 106 -2.00 4.52 -9.72
N LEU A 107 -1.97 5.48 -8.80
CA LEU A 107 -0.75 6.02 -8.21
C LEU A 107 -0.15 5.03 -7.22
N ASP A 108 1.17 4.95 -7.13
CA ASP A 108 1.87 4.11 -6.15
C ASP A 108 1.53 4.50 -4.70
N ARG A 109 1.20 5.76 -4.48
CA ARG A 109 0.70 6.28 -3.20
C ARG A 109 -0.42 7.28 -3.43
N PRO A 110 -1.55 7.16 -2.71
CA PRO A 110 -2.60 8.18 -2.72
C PRO A 110 -2.04 9.50 -2.19
N GLN A 111 -2.46 10.59 -2.81
CA GLN A 111 -2.09 11.94 -2.39
C GLN A 111 -3.34 12.62 -1.86
N GLU A 112 -3.40 12.88 -0.56
CA GLU A 112 -4.47 13.66 0.04
C GLU A 112 -3.99 15.10 0.27
N LYS A 113 -4.69 16.07 -0.34
CA LYS A 113 -4.41 17.49 -0.21
C LYS A 113 -5.58 18.18 0.45
N TYR A 114 -5.31 18.95 1.51
CA TYR A 114 -6.29 19.85 2.10
C TYR A 114 -6.81 20.83 1.05
N PHE A 115 -8.14 21.01 1.02
CA PHE A 115 -8.81 21.91 0.06
C PHE A 115 -9.44 23.13 0.75
N GLY A 116 -10.13 22.92 1.88
CA GLY A 116 -10.75 23.98 2.63
C GLY A 116 -11.51 23.47 3.85
N SER A 117 -11.98 24.39 4.69
CA SER A 117 -12.86 24.06 5.82
C SER A 117 -13.96 25.10 6.01
N VAL A 118 -15.09 24.65 6.56
CA VAL A 118 -16.25 25.49 6.89
C VAL A 118 -16.78 25.13 8.26
N LYS A 119 -17.30 26.14 8.98
CA LYS A 119 -17.89 26.00 10.31
C LYS A 119 -19.42 26.09 10.32
N ALA A 120 -20.03 26.35 9.17
CA ALA A 120 -21.48 26.40 9.04
C ALA A 120 -21.95 25.29 8.09
N LYS A 121 -22.94 24.50 8.52
CA LYS A 121 -23.48 23.34 7.77
C LYS A 121 -23.99 23.73 6.38
N LYS A 122 -24.54 24.95 6.21
CA LYS A 122 -25.04 25.49 4.94
C LYS A 122 -23.96 25.74 3.88
N ASP A 123 -22.71 25.97 4.29
CA ASP A 123 -21.62 26.33 3.38
C ASP A 123 -20.91 25.09 2.81
N VAL A 124 -21.24 23.90 3.33
CA VAL A 124 -20.62 22.63 2.89
C VAL A 124 -20.91 22.36 1.43
N GLY A 125 -22.14 22.54 1.00
CA GLY A 125 -22.55 22.26 -0.39
C GLY A 125 -21.72 23.01 -1.41
N LEU A 126 -21.48 24.31 -1.18
CA LEU A 126 -20.65 25.13 -2.06
C LEU A 126 -19.19 24.65 -2.09
N LEU A 127 -18.63 24.31 -0.92
CA LEU A 127 -17.27 23.81 -0.82
C LEU A 127 -17.10 22.47 -1.51
N VAL A 128 -18.10 21.58 -1.42
CA VAL A 128 -18.13 20.28 -2.12
C VAL A 128 -18.18 20.46 -3.64
N ILE A 129 -19.01 21.37 -4.16
CA ILE A 129 -19.05 21.67 -5.60
C ILE A 129 -17.67 22.12 -6.09
N ARG A 130 -17.03 23.04 -5.36
CA ARG A 130 -15.69 23.52 -5.70
C ARG A 130 -14.65 22.40 -5.66
N ALA A 131 -14.71 21.52 -4.67
CA ALA A 131 -13.84 20.37 -4.53
C ALA A 131 -14.01 19.37 -5.68
N GLN A 132 -15.27 19.06 -6.06
CA GLN A 132 -15.56 18.19 -7.21
C GLN A 132 -15.01 18.81 -8.50
N ARG A 133 -15.24 20.10 -8.76
CA ARG A 133 -14.71 20.79 -9.93
C ARG A 133 -13.18 20.79 -9.99
N ALA A 134 -12.50 20.91 -8.85
CA ALA A 134 -11.06 20.82 -8.79
C ALA A 134 -10.53 19.43 -9.20
N LEU A 135 -11.27 18.36 -8.90
CA LEU A 135 -10.93 17.00 -9.34
C LEU A 135 -11.28 16.73 -10.81
N LEU A 136 -12.33 17.38 -11.32
CA LEU A 136 -12.77 17.25 -12.70
C LEU A 136 -11.94 18.07 -13.69
N ASN A 137 -11.10 18.99 -13.20
CA ASN A 137 -10.20 19.84 -14.00
C ASN A 137 -8.74 19.61 -13.56
N PRO A 138 -8.15 18.44 -13.83
CA PRO A 138 -6.84 18.05 -13.30
C PRO A 138 -5.68 18.92 -13.79
N GLU A 139 -5.83 19.58 -14.95
CA GLU A 139 -4.83 20.47 -15.55
C GLU A 139 -4.77 21.85 -14.86
N ARG A 140 -5.79 22.21 -14.08
CA ARG A 140 -5.85 23.49 -13.37
C ARG A 140 -5.38 23.35 -11.92
N ALA A 141 -4.77 24.41 -11.39
CA ALA A 141 -4.38 24.43 -9.97
C ALA A 141 -5.60 24.30 -9.04
N THR A 142 -5.56 23.42 -8.08
CA THR A 142 -6.67 23.18 -7.13
C THR A 142 -7.07 24.43 -6.36
N ASP A 143 -6.11 25.31 -6.07
CA ASP A 143 -6.30 26.55 -5.32
C ASP A 143 -7.15 27.59 -6.09
N PHE A 144 -7.17 27.49 -7.43
CA PHE A 144 -8.04 28.28 -8.29
C PHE A 144 -9.51 28.09 -7.90
N PHE A 145 -9.95 26.83 -7.72
CA PHE A 145 -11.34 26.52 -7.39
C PHE A 145 -11.71 26.85 -5.93
N ALA A 146 -10.73 26.98 -5.05
CA ALA A 146 -10.99 27.37 -3.65
C ALA A 146 -11.41 28.84 -3.52
N CYS A 147 -10.93 29.73 -4.39
CA CYS A 147 -11.06 31.20 -4.23
C CYS A 147 -12.00 31.86 -5.25
N VAL A 148 -12.27 31.23 -6.40
CA VAL A 148 -13.01 31.87 -7.50
C VAL A 148 -14.51 31.56 -7.40
N ASN A 149 -15.35 32.53 -7.82
CA ASN A 149 -16.76 32.28 -8.09
C ASN A 149 -16.87 31.21 -9.20
N LEU A 150 -17.76 30.25 -8.98
CA LEU A 150 -18.02 29.21 -9.96
C LEU A 150 -18.52 29.88 -11.24
N ASP A 151 -17.72 29.81 -12.29
CA ASP A 151 -18.14 30.17 -13.65
C ASP A 151 -18.89 28.99 -14.27
N ASP A 152 -19.69 29.24 -15.28
CA ASP A 152 -20.46 28.21 -15.99
C ASP A 152 -19.60 27.48 -17.05
N SER A 153 -18.26 27.60 -16.98
CA SER A 153 -17.38 26.86 -17.88
C SER A 153 -17.53 25.35 -17.69
N PRO A 154 -17.57 24.56 -18.77
CA PRO A 154 -17.65 23.12 -18.66
C PRO A 154 -16.40 22.56 -17.98
N ASP A 155 -16.57 21.49 -17.22
CA ASP A 155 -15.46 20.75 -16.63
C ASP A 155 -14.73 19.92 -17.69
N ASP A 156 -13.40 19.70 -17.53
CA ASP A 156 -12.58 18.91 -18.44
C ASP A 156 -13.04 17.43 -18.47
N LEU A 157 -13.45 16.93 -17.30
CA LEU A 157 -13.96 15.57 -17.12
C LEU A 157 -15.41 15.60 -16.64
N GLN A 158 -16.22 14.68 -17.10
CA GLN A 158 -17.60 14.53 -16.60
C GLN A 158 -17.63 13.72 -15.30
N PHE A 159 -16.74 12.75 -15.15
CA PHE A 159 -16.56 11.92 -13.94
C PHE A 159 -15.08 11.66 -13.67
N THR A 160 -14.75 11.44 -12.42
CA THR A 160 -13.39 11.03 -12.00
C THR A 160 -13.46 9.94 -10.95
N LYS A 161 -12.42 9.10 -10.91
CA LYS A 161 -12.21 8.07 -9.87
C LYS A 161 -11.56 8.62 -8.59
N ASN A 162 -11.02 9.83 -8.64
CA ASN A 162 -10.43 10.51 -7.50
C ASN A 162 -11.53 10.93 -6.51
N VAL A 163 -11.20 11.02 -5.23
CA VAL A 163 -12.17 11.08 -4.14
C VAL A 163 -12.17 12.45 -3.46
N VAL A 164 -13.36 13.00 -3.21
CA VAL A 164 -13.54 14.12 -2.27
C VAL A 164 -13.74 13.53 -0.88
N VAL A 165 -12.93 13.95 0.10
CA VAL A 165 -13.01 13.51 1.50
C VAL A 165 -13.56 14.63 2.35
N LEU A 166 -14.66 14.37 3.08
CA LEU A 166 -15.28 15.27 4.03
C LEU A 166 -15.05 14.72 5.45
N HIS A 167 -14.35 15.45 6.26
CA HIS A 167 -14.17 15.12 7.68
C HIS A 167 -15.00 16.06 8.54
N ILE A 168 -16.11 15.57 9.09
CA ILE A 168 -17.09 16.31 9.89
C ILE A 168 -16.83 16.02 11.36
N LYS A 169 -16.34 17.02 12.08
CA LYS A 169 -16.12 17.00 13.52
C LYS A 169 -17.33 17.55 14.25
N GLY A 170 -17.65 17.03 15.45
CA GLY A 170 -18.81 17.45 16.21
C GLY A 170 -20.13 16.91 15.65
N ALA A 171 -20.09 15.74 15.00
CA ALA A 171 -21.26 14.98 14.61
C ALA A 171 -21.86 14.21 15.80
N ASP A 172 -23.11 13.73 15.68
CA ASP A 172 -23.80 12.98 16.74
C ASP A 172 -23.36 11.52 16.80
N ILE A 173 -22.78 11.00 15.69
CA ILE A 173 -22.32 9.61 15.57
C ILE A 173 -20.92 9.55 14.96
N ASP A 174 -20.16 8.49 15.28
CA ASP A 174 -18.96 8.13 14.57
C ASP A 174 -19.34 7.16 13.44
N LEU A 175 -19.08 7.53 12.19
CA LEU A 175 -19.42 6.75 11.00
C LEU A 175 -18.55 7.20 9.82
N SER A 176 -18.07 6.22 9.03
CA SER A 176 -17.38 6.49 7.77
C SER A 176 -18.12 5.78 6.64
N LEU A 177 -18.43 6.51 5.58
CA LEU A 177 -19.18 6.02 4.44
C LEU A 177 -18.70 6.65 3.14
N ILE A 178 -18.99 6.00 2.01
CA ILE A 178 -18.66 6.48 0.66
C ILE A 178 -19.95 6.63 -0.15
N ASP A 179 -20.19 7.84 -0.66
CA ASP A 179 -21.21 8.13 -1.67
C ASP A 179 -20.64 7.90 -3.06
N LEU A 180 -21.30 7.09 -3.86
CA LEU A 180 -20.93 6.84 -5.25
C LEU A 180 -21.86 7.59 -6.22
N PRO A 181 -21.37 7.95 -7.40
CA PRO A 181 -22.22 8.48 -8.47
C PRO A 181 -23.43 7.60 -8.73
N GLY A 182 -24.55 8.23 -9.08
CA GLY A 182 -25.77 7.50 -9.43
C GLY A 182 -25.61 6.68 -10.70
N ILE A 183 -26.03 5.42 -10.66
CA ILE A 183 -26.02 4.54 -11.83
C ILE A 183 -26.89 5.15 -12.91
N ILE A 184 -26.31 5.39 -14.08
CA ILE A 184 -26.92 6.03 -15.25
C ILE A 184 -27.33 4.92 -16.20
N ARG A 185 -28.59 4.98 -16.69
CA ARG A 185 -29.12 4.01 -17.67
C ARG A 185 -29.15 4.56 -19.08
N SER A 186 -29.37 5.85 -19.19
CA SER A 186 -29.43 6.58 -20.45
C SER A 186 -28.82 7.95 -20.31
N VAL A 187 -28.33 8.49 -21.38
CA VAL A 187 -27.79 9.84 -21.49
C VAL A 187 -28.60 10.57 -22.57
N ASP A 188 -28.74 11.89 -22.44
CA ASP A 188 -29.48 12.71 -23.37
C ASP A 188 -28.71 12.88 -24.70
N ASP A 189 -27.38 13.03 -24.62
CA ASP A 189 -26.51 13.12 -25.80
C ASP A 189 -25.90 11.72 -26.11
N PRO A 190 -26.07 11.22 -27.35
CA PRO A 190 -25.44 9.97 -27.78
C PRO A 190 -23.92 9.94 -27.65
N ASN A 191 -23.25 11.09 -27.69
CA ASN A 191 -21.79 11.18 -27.47
C ASN A 191 -21.40 10.79 -26.06
N ASP A 192 -22.27 10.91 -25.08
CA ASP A 192 -22.08 10.63 -23.68
C ASP A 192 -22.32 9.15 -23.31
N ASN A 193 -22.66 8.31 -24.28
CA ASN A 193 -22.90 6.87 -24.02
C ASN A 193 -21.73 6.16 -23.33
N HIS A 194 -20.50 6.66 -23.47
CA HIS A 194 -19.30 6.15 -22.79
C HIS A 194 -19.33 6.33 -21.27
N LEU A 195 -20.18 7.23 -20.75
CA LEU A 195 -20.30 7.49 -19.31
C LEU A 195 -21.04 6.36 -18.58
N ILE A 196 -21.97 5.68 -19.25
CA ILE A 196 -22.73 4.57 -18.66
C ILE A 196 -21.78 3.46 -18.15
N PRO A 197 -20.91 2.86 -19.00
CA PRO A 197 -19.96 1.86 -18.54
C PRO A 197 -18.93 2.43 -17.57
N LEU A 198 -18.55 3.72 -17.68
CA LEU A 198 -17.61 4.37 -16.79
C LEU A 198 -18.15 4.42 -15.36
N VAL A 199 -19.36 4.95 -15.17
CA VAL A 199 -20.00 5.04 -13.84
C VAL A 199 -20.25 3.64 -13.27
N ARG A 200 -20.70 2.71 -14.11
CA ARG A 200 -20.89 1.33 -13.70
C ARG A 200 -19.61 0.67 -13.20
N SER A 201 -18.51 0.82 -13.94
CA SER A 201 -17.21 0.31 -13.54
C SER A 201 -16.70 0.94 -12.23
N LEU A 202 -16.97 2.24 -12.04
CA LEU A 202 -16.62 2.96 -10.83
C LEU A 202 -17.37 2.39 -9.62
N VAL A 203 -18.67 2.18 -9.72
CA VAL A 203 -19.48 1.57 -8.66
C VAL A 203 -19.00 0.14 -8.38
N GLN A 204 -18.74 -0.63 -9.44
CA GLN A 204 -18.33 -2.03 -9.35
C GLN A 204 -17.03 -2.22 -8.55
N VAL A 205 -16.01 -1.38 -8.77
CA VAL A 205 -14.73 -1.41 -8.05
C VAL A 205 -14.91 -1.31 -6.53
N TYR A 206 -15.91 -0.56 -6.07
CA TYR A 206 -16.18 -0.41 -4.64
C TYR A 206 -16.99 -1.55 -4.06
N ILE A 207 -18.05 -2.01 -4.78
CA ILE A 207 -18.94 -3.05 -4.27
C ILE A 207 -18.36 -4.47 -4.35
N GLU A 208 -17.38 -4.71 -5.23
CA GLU A 208 -16.68 -6.00 -5.34
C GLU A 208 -15.72 -6.29 -4.19
N LYS A 209 -15.30 -5.27 -3.46
CA LYS A 209 -14.42 -5.46 -2.30
C LYS A 209 -15.12 -6.30 -1.22
N PRO A 210 -14.53 -7.41 -0.77
CA PRO A 210 -15.22 -8.37 0.12
C PRO A 210 -15.56 -7.81 1.49
N LYS A 211 -14.79 -6.81 1.97
CA LYS A 211 -15.01 -6.15 3.27
C LYS A 211 -15.84 -4.87 3.16
N THR A 212 -16.63 -4.72 2.09
CA THR A 212 -17.52 -3.58 1.88
C THR A 212 -18.96 -3.95 2.24
N ILE A 213 -19.59 -3.16 3.10
CA ILE A 213 -21.04 -3.19 3.28
C ILE A 213 -21.67 -2.39 2.15
N ILE A 214 -22.54 -3.03 1.38
CA ILE A 214 -23.25 -2.42 0.25
C ILE A 214 -24.57 -1.88 0.75
N VAL A 215 -24.75 -0.57 0.74
CA VAL A 215 -26.06 0.07 1.01
C VAL A 215 -26.74 0.33 -0.34
N ALA A 216 -27.63 -0.60 -0.70
CA ALA A 216 -28.40 -0.50 -1.94
C ALA A 216 -29.59 0.44 -1.73
N THR A 217 -29.50 1.65 -2.26
CA THR A 217 -30.57 2.66 -2.16
C THR A 217 -31.59 2.45 -3.27
N ILE A 218 -32.80 2.11 -2.88
CA ILE A 218 -33.91 1.68 -3.73
C ILE A 218 -35.06 2.69 -3.61
N SER A 219 -35.47 3.28 -4.70
CA SER A 219 -36.61 4.21 -4.73
C SER A 219 -37.93 3.45 -4.77
N CYS A 220 -38.84 3.71 -3.83
CA CYS A 220 -40.21 3.15 -3.89
C CYS A 220 -41.08 3.73 -5.00
N LYS A 221 -40.59 4.74 -5.74
CA LYS A 221 -41.30 5.31 -6.88
C LYS A 221 -41.24 4.40 -8.10
N ASP A 222 -40.17 3.61 -8.25
CA ASP A 222 -39.93 2.80 -9.44
C ASP A 222 -40.04 1.33 -9.08
N ASP A 223 -40.44 0.48 -10.03
CA ASP A 223 -40.44 -0.96 -9.81
C ASP A 223 -39.08 -1.50 -9.40
N ILE A 224 -39.08 -2.36 -8.44
CA ILE A 224 -37.84 -2.94 -7.87
C ILE A 224 -37.05 -3.70 -8.91
N ASP A 225 -37.72 -4.44 -9.80
CA ASP A 225 -37.10 -5.27 -10.84
C ASP A 225 -36.37 -4.42 -11.89
N ASN A 226 -36.74 -3.15 -12.00
CA ASN A 226 -36.15 -2.19 -12.89
C ASN A 226 -34.94 -1.46 -12.28
N GLN A 227 -34.54 -1.75 -11.04
CA GLN A 227 -33.44 -1.03 -10.38
C GLN A 227 -32.10 -1.78 -10.55
N GLU A 228 -31.22 -1.21 -11.36
CA GLU A 228 -29.93 -1.83 -11.72
C GLU A 228 -29.03 -2.11 -10.50
N VAL A 229 -29.13 -1.28 -9.46
CA VAL A 229 -28.41 -1.45 -8.20
C VAL A 229 -28.61 -2.83 -7.59
N ILE A 230 -29.81 -3.40 -7.72
CA ILE A 230 -30.12 -4.74 -7.17
C ILE A 230 -29.38 -5.82 -7.93
N GLN A 231 -29.29 -5.71 -9.25
CA GLN A 231 -28.55 -6.65 -10.09
C GLN A 231 -27.04 -6.56 -9.82
N MET A 232 -26.51 -5.33 -9.70
CA MET A 232 -25.11 -5.12 -9.37
C MET A 232 -24.77 -5.64 -7.97
N ALA A 233 -25.59 -5.34 -6.97
CA ALA A 233 -25.41 -5.84 -5.61
C ALA A 233 -25.45 -7.36 -5.56
N LYS A 234 -26.42 -8.00 -6.26
CA LYS A 234 -26.52 -9.45 -6.36
C LYS A 234 -25.32 -10.09 -7.08
N SER A 235 -24.73 -9.42 -8.05
CA SER A 235 -23.51 -9.90 -8.72
C SER A 235 -22.30 -9.85 -7.81
N ALA A 236 -22.18 -8.80 -6.98
CA ALA A 236 -21.09 -8.61 -6.03
C ALA A 236 -21.26 -9.41 -4.73
N ASP A 237 -22.49 -9.66 -4.34
CA ASP A 237 -22.87 -10.36 -3.09
C ASP A 237 -24.05 -11.33 -3.37
N PRO A 238 -23.79 -12.48 -4.03
CA PRO A 238 -24.84 -13.41 -4.45
C PRO A 238 -25.67 -13.96 -3.31
N GLU A 239 -25.09 -14.11 -2.13
CA GLU A 239 -25.77 -14.62 -0.93
C GLU A 239 -26.44 -13.52 -0.10
N GLY A 240 -26.22 -12.24 -0.42
CA GLY A 240 -26.78 -11.09 0.27
C GLY A 240 -26.28 -10.92 1.71
N LEU A 241 -25.06 -11.37 2.01
CA LEU A 241 -24.51 -11.38 3.37
C LEU A 241 -24.04 -9.99 3.86
N ARG A 242 -23.66 -9.13 2.95
CA ARG A 242 -23.10 -7.79 3.23
C ARG A 242 -23.88 -6.65 2.56
N THR A 243 -25.07 -6.94 2.05
CA THR A 243 -25.96 -5.98 1.41
C THR A 243 -27.09 -5.59 2.34
N LEU A 244 -27.26 -4.28 2.59
CA LEU A 244 -28.39 -3.69 3.28
C LEU A 244 -29.23 -2.93 2.24
N GLY A 245 -30.53 -3.23 2.15
CA GLY A 245 -31.46 -2.51 1.30
C GLY A 245 -32.03 -1.27 2.01
N VAL A 246 -31.94 -0.10 1.38
CA VAL A 246 -32.56 1.12 1.93
C VAL A 246 -33.64 1.59 0.98
N LEU A 247 -34.88 1.49 1.43
CA LEU A 247 -36.09 1.89 0.72
C LEU A 247 -36.35 3.38 0.96
N THR A 248 -36.35 4.17 -0.11
CA THR A 248 -36.54 5.63 -0.04
C THR A 248 -37.85 6.04 -0.69
N LYS A 249 -38.36 7.23 -0.35
CA LYS A 249 -39.57 7.81 -0.91
C LYS A 249 -40.85 6.94 -0.76
N PRO A 250 -41.11 6.38 0.45
CA PRO A 250 -42.29 5.58 0.67
C PRO A 250 -43.61 6.37 0.53
N ASP A 251 -43.52 7.68 0.60
CA ASP A 251 -44.62 8.63 0.36
C ASP A 251 -45.07 8.75 -1.12
N THR A 252 -44.31 8.14 -2.04
CA THR A 252 -44.63 8.09 -3.47
C THR A 252 -45.27 6.76 -3.92
N ILE A 253 -45.44 5.80 -2.97
CA ILE A 253 -46.09 4.52 -3.27
C ILE A 253 -47.57 4.77 -3.59
N GLU A 254 -48.04 4.19 -4.69
CA GLU A 254 -49.45 4.25 -5.07
C GLU A 254 -50.30 3.43 -4.08
N LEU A 255 -51.53 3.91 -3.82
CA LEU A 255 -52.47 3.23 -2.95
C LEU A 255 -52.70 1.79 -3.42
N HIS A 256 -52.60 0.85 -2.46
CA HIS A 256 -52.73 -0.60 -2.67
C HIS A 256 -51.52 -1.28 -3.32
N CYS A 257 -50.41 -0.58 -3.54
CA CYS A 257 -49.15 -1.13 -4.06
C CYS A 257 -48.11 -1.38 -2.92
N GLU A 258 -48.49 -1.18 -1.67
CA GLU A 258 -47.58 -1.30 -0.51
C GLU A 258 -47.15 -2.74 -0.20
N ALA A 259 -47.91 -3.72 -0.69
CA ALA A 259 -47.66 -5.14 -0.38
C ALA A 259 -46.24 -5.61 -0.75
N VAL A 260 -45.73 -5.21 -1.90
CA VAL A 260 -44.38 -5.58 -2.39
C VAL A 260 -43.32 -5.08 -1.45
N TRP A 261 -43.46 -3.83 -0.98
CA TRP A 261 -42.49 -3.18 -0.08
C TRP A 261 -42.55 -3.78 1.35
N LEU A 262 -43.73 -4.21 1.78
CA LEU A 262 -43.89 -4.97 3.02
C LEU A 262 -43.21 -6.35 2.97
N GLU A 263 -43.34 -7.06 1.84
CA GLU A 263 -42.66 -8.33 1.64
C GLU A 263 -41.13 -8.18 1.69
N LEU A 264 -40.61 -7.07 1.16
CA LEU A 264 -39.19 -6.74 1.24
C LEU A 264 -38.73 -6.47 2.67
N LEU A 265 -39.44 -5.59 3.40
CA LEU A 265 -39.15 -5.32 4.82
C LEU A 265 -39.17 -6.58 5.67
N LYS A 266 -40.12 -7.48 5.41
CA LYS A 266 -40.23 -8.77 6.10
C LYS A 266 -39.23 -9.82 5.62
N GLY A 267 -38.36 -9.48 4.63
CA GLY A 267 -37.37 -10.42 4.06
C GLY A 267 -37.99 -11.62 3.34
N LEU A 268 -39.22 -11.49 2.85
CA LEU A 268 -39.93 -12.55 2.10
C LEU A 268 -39.53 -12.57 0.62
N LYS A 269 -39.24 -11.41 0.07
CA LYS A 269 -38.78 -11.21 -1.31
C LYS A 269 -37.36 -10.62 -1.30
N TYR A 270 -36.48 -11.02 -2.23
CA TYR A 270 -35.09 -10.56 -2.34
C TYR A 270 -34.35 -10.59 -1.00
N LYS A 271 -34.28 -11.76 -0.39
CA LYS A 271 -33.64 -11.95 0.94
C LYS A 271 -32.25 -11.37 1.02
N LEU A 272 -32.03 -10.49 1.99
CA LEU A 272 -30.72 -9.94 2.39
C LEU A 272 -30.47 -10.32 3.86
N ALA A 273 -29.25 -10.71 4.19
CA ALA A 273 -28.91 -11.08 5.56
C ALA A 273 -28.96 -9.87 6.51
N LEU A 274 -28.62 -8.68 6.00
CA LEU A 274 -28.73 -7.42 6.73
C LEU A 274 -30.13 -6.80 6.67
N GLY A 275 -31.03 -7.37 5.85
CA GLY A 275 -32.42 -6.92 5.74
C GLY A 275 -32.61 -5.63 4.96
N TYR A 276 -33.73 -4.96 5.27
CA TYR A 276 -34.15 -3.72 4.63
C TYR A 276 -34.54 -2.68 5.68
N THR A 277 -34.19 -1.42 5.43
CA THR A 277 -34.62 -0.27 6.22
C THR A 277 -35.36 0.70 5.34
N MET A 278 -36.47 1.28 5.81
CA MET A 278 -37.25 2.26 5.05
C MET A 278 -37.10 3.65 5.66
N VAL A 279 -36.89 4.65 4.81
CA VAL A 279 -36.66 6.05 5.23
C VAL A 279 -37.49 7.01 4.39
N ARG A 280 -38.01 8.07 5.03
CA ARG A 280 -38.70 9.15 4.35
C ARG A 280 -37.89 10.44 4.46
N ASN A 281 -37.20 10.81 3.37
CA ASN A 281 -36.49 12.09 3.30
C ASN A 281 -37.44 13.18 2.76
N PRO A 282 -37.19 14.47 3.12
CA PRO A 282 -38.00 15.59 2.61
C PRO A 282 -37.98 15.69 1.11
N SER A 283 -39.11 16.03 0.55
CA SER A 283 -39.26 16.36 -0.88
C SER A 283 -38.58 17.70 -1.25
N LYS A 284 -38.31 17.93 -2.55
CA LYS A 284 -37.76 19.23 -3.00
C LYS A 284 -38.64 20.40 -2.57
N LYS A 285 -39.95 20.24 -2.57
CA LYS A 285 -40.94 21.30 -2.18
C LYS A 285 -40.80 21.60 -0.69
N GLU A 286 -40.82 20.61 0.18
CA GLU A 286 -40.70 20.79 1.62
C GLU A 286 -39.38 21.50 2.01
N LEU A 287 -38.31 21.24 1.27
CA LEU A 287 -37.01 21.90 1.49
C LEU A 287 -37.00 23.35 1.03
N LEU A 288 -37.66 23.65 -0.10
CA LEU A 288 -37.84 25.02 -0.62
C LEU A 288 -38.71 25.86 0.32
N ASP A 289 -39.68 25.22 0.99
CA ASP A 289 -40.53 25.83 2.00
C ASP A 289 -39.78 26.10 3.33
N GLY A 290 -38.48 25.77 3.37
CA GLY A 290 -37.60 26.08 4.51
C GLY A 290 -37.66 25.08 5.66
N LEU A 291 -38.08 23.84 5.40
CA LEU A 291 -38.20 22.78 6.42
C LEU A 291 -36.84 22.55 7.11
N THR A 292 -36.85 22.69 8.43
CA THR A 292 -35.67 22.38 9.25
C THR A 292 -35.47 20.87 9.39
N ARG A 293 -34.27 20.45 9.70
CA ARG A 293 -33.93 19.02 9.87
C ARG A 293 -34.71 18.34 10.98
N THR A 294 -34.90 19.05 12.10
CA THR A 294 -35.70 18.57 13.21
C THR A 294 -37.14 18.35 12.81
N GLU A 295 -37.72 19.27 12.06
CA GLU A 295 -39.06 19.12 11.48
C GLU A 295 -39.13 17.98 10.48
N ALA A 296 -38.10 17.80 9.64
CA ALA A 296 -38.02 16.67 8.72
C ALA A 296 -38.03 15.32 9.44
N ARG A 297 -37.28 15.19 10.55
CA ARG A 297 -37.32 13.99 11.41
C ARG A 297 -38.67 13.75 12.04
N ASN A 298 -39.30 14.82 12.52
CA ASN A 298 -40.63 14.72 13.10
C ASN A 298 -41.69 14.31 12.04
N LEU A 299 -41.60 14.83 10.82
CA LEU A 299 -42.44 14.44 9.71
C LEU A 299 -42.23 12.99 9.29
N GLU A 300 -40.98 12.51 9.27
CA GLU A 300 -40.67 11.10 9.02
C GLU A 300 -41.34 10.20 10.08
N ASN A 301 -41.16 10.49 11.36
CA ASN A 301 -41.78 9.76 12.46
C ASN A 301 -43.30 9.79 12.35
N GLN A 302 -43.89 10.96 12.13
CA GLN A 302 -45.33 11.12 11.98
C GLN A 302 -45.86 10.31 10.78
N PHE A 303 -45.15 10.28 9.67
CA PHE A 303 -45.51 9.47 8.51
C PHE A 303 -45.60 7.98 8.84
N PHE A 304 -44.60 7.44 9.51
CA PHE A 304 -44.58 6.00 9.87
C PHE A 304 -45.58 5.65 11.01
N GLU A 305 -45.94 6.62 11.86
CA GLU A 305 -46.90 6.45 12.94
C GLU A 305 -48.36 6.62 12.50
N SER A 306 -48.60 7.40 11.44
CA SER A 306 -49.96 7.70 10.98
C SER A 306 -50.41 6.96 9.74
N THR A 307 -49.49 6.45 8.91
CA THR A 307 -49.78 5.88 7.60
C THR A 307 -49.80 4.34 7.67
N GLU A 308 -50.90 3.74 7.22
CA GLU A 308 -50.96 2.31 6.97
C GLU A 308 -50.23 1.97 5.66
N PRO A 309 -49.57 0.82 5.56
CA PRO A 309 -49.51 -0.28 6.55
C PRO A 309 -48.36 -0.15 7.57
N TRP A 310 -47.54 0.92 7.51
CA TRP A 310 -46.34 1.10 8.34
C TRP A 310 -46.68 1.21 9.83
N ARG A 311 -47.81 1.84 10.15
CA ARG A 311 -48.28 1.98 11.52
C ARG A 311 -48.52 0.63 12.18
N SER A 312 -49.08 -0.35 11.44
CA SER A 312 -49.48 -1.67 11.93
C SER A 312 -48.33 -2.69 11.92
N LEU A 313 -47.10 -2.30 11.61
CA LEU A 313 -45.95 -3.17 11.65
C LEU A 313 -45.65 -3.68 13.08
N GLU A 314 -45.25 -4.94 13.20
CA GLU A 314 -44.79 -5.53 14.46
C GLU A 314 -43.53 -4.78 15.00
N ARG A 315 -43.30 -4.91 16.31
CA ARG A 315 -42.19 -4.21 16.99
C ARG A 315 -40.84 -4.49 16.34
N ASP A 316 -40.60 -5.71 15.92
CA ASP A 316 -39.32 -6.15 15.35
C ASP A 316 -39.07 -5.49 13.98
N HIS A 317 -40.14 -5.14 13.24
CA HIS A 317 -40.03 -4.43 11.98
C HIS A 317 -40.07 -2.88 12.12
N LYS A 318 -40.50 -2.37 13.27
CA LYS A 318 -40.48 -0.91 13.54
C LYS A 318 -39.08 -0.34 13.70
N CYS A 319 -38.11 -1.16 14.15
CA CYS A 319 -36.71 -0.76 14.21
C CYS A 319 -36.06 -0.61 12.81
N GLN A 320 -36.73 -1.11 11.75
CA GLN A 320 -36.30 -0.95 10.34
C GLN A 320 -36.83 0.35 9.70
N LEU A 321 -37.45 1.27 10.48
CA LEU A 321 -38.04 2.50 9.97
C LEU A 321 -37.26 3.71 10.47
N GLY A 322 -37.01 4.64 9.56
CA GLY A 322 -36.45 5.97 9.85
C GLY A 322 -34.91 6.03 9.83
N VAL A 323 -34.45 7.24 9.52
CA VAL A 323 -33.00 7.51 9.35
C VAL A 323 -32.23 7.34 10.66
N ALA A 324 -32.84 7.62 11.83
CA ALA A 324 -32.18 7.48 13.12
C ALA A 324 -31.78 6.02 13.40
N ASN A 325 -32.68 5.08 13.14
CA ASN A 325 -32.44 3.64 13.28
C ASN A 325 -31.39 3.17 12.28
N LEU A 326 -31.49 3.60 11.02
CA LEU A 326 -30.52 3.30 9.97
C LEU A 326 -29.10 3.78 10.36
N SER A 327 -28.97 5.01 10.87
CA SER A 327 -27.67 5.56 11.26
C SER A 327 -27.00 4.75 12.38
N SER A 328 -27.77 4.34 13.37
CA SER A 328 -27.30 3.47 14.45
C SER A 328 -26.88 2.08 13.92
N GLU A 329 -27.70 1.49 13.09
CA GLU A 329 -27.44 0.19 12.47
C GLU A 329 -26.17 0.19 11.62
N LEU A 330 -25.97 1.22 10.78
CA LEU A 330 -24.77 1.36 9.97
C LEU A 330 -23.50 1.52 10.82
N SER A 331 -23.57 2.31 11.90
CA SER A 331 -22.44 2.44 12.83
C SER A 331 -22.09 1.12 13.51
N ASP A 332 -23.09 0.39 13.98
CA ASP A 332 -22.91 -0.94 14.61
C ASP A 332 -22.37 -1.97 13.62
N LEU A 333 -22.87 -1.99 12.38
CA LEU A 333 -22.40 -2.87 11.33
C LEU A 333 -20.94 -2.58 10.96
N LEU A 334 -20.57 -1.32 10.82
CA LEU A 334 -19.19 -0.92 10.52
C LEU A 334 -18.22 -1.38 11.61
N VAL A 335 -18.59 -1.16 12.88
CA VAL A 335 -17.75 -1.56 14.01
C VAL A 335 -17.60 -3.07 14.09
N ARG A 336 -18.68 -3.84 13.93
CA ARG A 336 -18.63 -5.31 13.87
C ARG A 336 -17.70 -5.79 12.75
N LEU A 337 -17.81 -5.18 11.57
CA LEU A 337 -16.97 -5.52 10.43
C LEU A 337 -15.50 -5.21 10.71
N ILE A 338 -15.21 -4.08 11.37
CA ILE A 338 -13.85 -3.73 11.79
C ILE A 338 -13.33 -4.75 12.81
N GLU A 339 -14.11 -5.07 13.85
CA GLU A 339 -13.71 -6.02 14.90
C GLU A 339 -13.38 -7.41 14.34
N ILE A 340 -14.18 -7.92 13.41
CA ILE A 340 -13.95 -9.22 12.76
C ILE A 340 -12.67 -9.19 11.92
N ASN A 341 -12.40 -8.10 11.22
CA ASN A 341 -11.26 -7.99 10.30
C ASN A 341 -9.98 -7.50 10.97
N LEU A 342 -10.04 -6.89 12.15
CA LEU A 342 -8.88 -6.31 12.83
C LEU A 342 -7.71 -7.29 13.04
N PRO A 343 -7.92 -8.55 13.49
CA PRO A 343 -6.81 -9.50 13.62
C PRO A 343 -6.15 -9.83 12.28
N ILE A 344 -6.93 -10.00 11.22
CA ILE A 344 -6.42 -10.27 9.86
C ILE A 344 -5.61 -9.08 9.34
N MET A 345 -6.13 -7.86 9.53
CA MET A 345 -5.45 -6.63 9.14
C MET A 345 -4.12 -6.47 9.88
N ARG A 346 -4.09 -6.78 11.18
CA ARG A 346 -2.88 -6.75 11.99
C ARG A 346 -1.81 -7.73 11.48
N GLU A 347 -2.22 -8.96 11.20
CA GLU A 347 -1.33 -9.99 10.65
C GLU A 347 -0.76 -9.59 9.29
N THR A 348 -1.61 -9.09 8.38
CA THR A 348 -1.18 -8.62 7.05
C THR A 348 -0.17 -7.48 7.16
N LEU A 349 -0.43 -6.49 8.05
CA LEU A 349 0.49 -5.39 8.29
C LEU A 349 1.83 -5.86 8.87
N GLN A 350 1.79 -6.80 9.81
CA GLN A 350 3.01 -7.33 10.42
C GLN A 350 3.85 -8.07 9.37
N ASN A 351 3.25 -8.91 8.55
CA ASN A 351 3.94 -9.61 7.45
C ASN A 351 4.54 -8.62 6.43
N SER A 352 3.81 -7.55 6.12
CA SER A 352 4.31 -6.50 5.22
C SER A 352 5.49 -5.75 5.83
N MET A 353 5.44 -5.41 7.13
CA MET A 353 6.55 -4.78 7.85
C MET A 353 7.79 -5.67 7.85
N GLU A 354 7.66 -6.96 8.17
CA GLU A 354 8.75 -7.92 8.16
C GLU A 354 9.39 -8.04 6.76
N SER A 355 8.56 -8.07 5.70
CA SER A 355 9.04 -8.09 4.31
C SER A 355 9.82 -6.82 3.94
N VAL A 356 9.33 -5.64 4.35
CA VAL A 356 10.02 -4.36 4.11
C VAL A 356 11.32 -4.28 4.91
N ASP A 357 11.33 -4.72 6.16
CA ASP A 357 12.52 -4.75 7.01
C ASP A 357 13.58 -5.69 6.43
N GLU A 358 13.16 -6.84 5.89
CA GLU A 358 14.07 -7.74 5.18
C GLU A 358 14.66 -7.08 3.92
N GLN A 359 13.84 -6.38 3.13
CA GLN A 359 14.31 -5.64 1.96
C GLN A 359 15.27 -4.51 2.36
N LEU A 360 14.94 -3.76 3.41
CA LEU A 360 15.79 -2.69 3.95
C LEU A 360 17.13 -3.23 4.46
N SER A 361 17.13 -4.40 5.09
CA SER A 361 18.37 -5.04 5.58
C SER A 361 19.35 -5.40 4.45
N LYS A 362 18.82 -5.63 3.23
CA LYS A 362 19.62 -5.92 2.02
C LYS A 362 20.16 -4.66 1.34
N LEU A 363 19.63 -3.49 1.69
CA LEU A 363 20.10 -2.23 1.14
C LEU A 363 21.36 -1.75 1.89
N PRO A 364 22.32 -1.12 1.18
CA PRO A 364 23.43 -0.46 1.84
C PRO A 364 22.91 0.64 2.78
N ARG A 365 23.63 0.84 3.88
CA ARG A 365 23.27 1.89 4.84
C ARG A 365 23.18 3.24 4.13
N PRO A 366 22.19 4.07 4.46
CA PRO A 366 22.10 5.40 3.87
C PRO A 366 23.35 6.19 4.22
N LEU A 367 23.87 6.93 3.24
CA LEU A 367 25.03 7.80 3.43
C LEU A 367 24.73 8.84 4.53
N ALA A 368 25.66 9.00 5.45
CA ALA A 368 25.53 10.00 6.50
C ALA A 368 25.50 11.43 5.92
N SER A 369 24.95 12.37 6.66
CA SER A 369 24.89 13.78 6.27
C SER A 369 26.28 14.40 6.01
N ASN A 370 27.36 13.79 6.53
CA ASN A 370 28.74 14.18 6.26
C ASN A 370 29.45 13.11 5.44
N LEU A 371 29.26 13.15 4.12
CA LEU A 371 29.86 12.26 3.13
C LEU A 371 31.37 12.17 3.22
N GLN A 372 32.08 13.28 3.52
CA GLN A 372 33.54 13.30 3.63
C GLN A 372 34.04 12.45 4.80
N ARG A 373 33.37 12.54 5.94
CA ARG A 373 33.74 11.78 7.13
C ARG A 373 33.51 10.28 6.91
N GLU A 374 32.38 9.92 6.36
CA GLU A 374 32.04 8.53 6.07
C GLU A 374 33.00 7.90 5.05
N TYR A 375 33.38 8.67 4.03
CA TYR A 375 34.40 8.24 3.07
C TYR A 375 35.76 8.02 3.73
N LEU A 376 36.20 8.92 4.62
CA LEU A 376 37.45 8.76 5.36
C LEU A 376 37.42 7.55 6.30
N ASP A 377 36.31 7.34 7.00
CA ASP A 377 36.12 6.19 7.89
C ASP A 377 36.14 4.87 7.10
N ALA A 378 35.51 4.84 5.92
CA ALA A 378 35.55 3.69 5.02
C ALA A 378 36.96 3.41 4.49
N LEU A 379 37.70 4.45 4.08
CA LEU A 379 39.11 4.30 3.66
C LEU A 379 40.00 3.80 4.79
N GLN A 380 39.78 4.31 6.01
CA GLN A 380 40.54 3.86 7.17
C GLN A 380 40.24 2.40 7.49
N SER A 381 38.97 2.01 7.47
CA SER A 381 38.57 0.62 7.66
C SER A 381 39.16 -0.31 6.60
N LEU A 382 39.13 0.10 5.34
CA LEU A 382 39.76 -0.64 4.24
C LEU A 382 41.27 -0.78 4.46
N ARG A 383 41.96 0.29 4.86
CA ARG A 383 43.40 0.28 5.16
C ARG A 383 43.69 -0.69 6.30
N GLU A 384 42.96 -0.64 7.42
CA GLU A 384 43.13 -1.52 8.55
C GLU A 384 42.91 -2.99 8.16
N HIS A 385 41.92 -3.27 7.34
CA HIS A 385 41.66 -4.61 6.82
C HIS A 385 42.80 -5.10 5.91
N LEU A 386 43.31 -4.27 5.02
CA LEU A 386 44.45 -4.60 4.17
C LEU A 386 45.72 -4.83 5.00
N ASP A 387 45.96 -3.98 5.98
CA ASP A 387 47.12 -4.15 6.90
C ASP A 387 47.02 -5.46 7.71
N ASP A 388 45.83 -5.84 8.18
CA ASP A 388 45.60 -7.11 8.88
C ASP A 388 45.86 -8.32 7.97
N VAL A 389 45.40 -8.25 6.71
CA VAL A 389 45.60 -9.33 5.70
C VAL A 389 47.09 -9.45 5.33
N VAL A 390 47.74 -8.34 5.03
CA VAL A 390 49.17 -8.32 4.61
C VAL A 390 50.10 -8.74 5.76
N SER A 391 49.81 -8.24 6.95
CA SER A 391 50.61 -8.55 8.15
C SER A 391 50.33 -9.92 8.73
N ALA A 392 49.32 -10.63 8.27
CA ALA A 392 48.85 -11.93 8.75
C ALA A 392 48.60 -11.99 10.28
N LYS A 393 48.19 -10.86 10.90
CA LYS A 393 47.97 -10.78 12.35
C LYS A 393 46.69 -11.48 12.77
N LYS A 394 45.56 -11.14 12.09
CA LYS A 394 44.23 -11.71 12.38
C LYS A 394 43.78 -12.66 11.27
N ASN A 395 43.86 -12.21 10.02
CA ASN A 395 43.57 -13.04 8.85
C ASN A 395 44.84 -13.59 8.23
N LYS A 396 45.05 -14.89 8.29
CA LYS A 396 46.23 -15.60 7.80
C LYS A 396 46.03 -16.26 6.43
N ASP A 397 44.87 -16.18 5.85
CA ASP A 397 44.50 -16.95 4.65
C ASP A 397 45.38 -16.61 3.46
N LEU A 398 45.61 -15.30 3.21
CA LEU A 398 46.52 -14.88 2.15
C LEU A 398 47.98 -15.36 2.40
N TYR A 399 48.46 -15.21 3.61
CA TYR A 399 49.81 -15.65 3.96
C TYR A 399 49.96 -17.18 3.82
N GLN A 400 48.98 -17.95 4.26
CA GLN A 400 49.00 -19.42 4.12
C GLN A 400 48.94 -19.84 2.65
N ALA A 401 48.13 -19.14 1.82
CA ALA A 401 48.09 -19.38 0.40
C ALA A 401 49.45 -19.08 -0.27
N ILE A 402 50.12 -17.97 0.08
CA ILE A 402 51.45 -17.62 -0.41
C ILE A 402 52.48 -18.65 0.05
N MET A 403 52.41 -19.07 1.30
CA MET A 403 53.34 -20.09 1.83
C MET A 403 53.21 -21.43 1.11
N LYS A 404 51.95 -21.89 0.89
CA LYS A 404 51.71 -23.13 0.15
C LYS A 404 52.24 -23.06 -1.29
N GLU A 405 51.97 -21.96 -2.00
CA GLU A 405 52.50 -21.75 -3.34
C GLU A 405 54.05 -21.67 -3.35
N SER A 406 54.63 -21.05 -2.32
CA SER A 406 56.07 -20.97 -2.15
C SER A 406 56.67 -22.36 -1.91
N GLU A 407 56.05 -23.19 -1.10
CA GLU A 407 56.49 -24.59 -0.85
C GLU A 407 56.44 -25.44 -2.13
N GLU A 408 55.35 -25.33 -2.91
CA GLU A 408 55.23 -25.98 -4.21
C GLU A 408 56.28 -25.49 -5.22
N PHE A 409 56.59 -24.19 -5.22
CA PHE A 409 57.65 -23.61 -6.02
C PHE A 409 59.03 -24.11 -5.60
N PHE A 410 59.35 -24.13 -4.31
CA PHE A 410 60.59 -24.67 -3.80
C PHE A 410 60.77 -26.15 -4.13
N GLU A 411 59.68 -26.94 -4.07
CA GLU A 411 59.74 -28.36 -4.42
C GLU A 411 60.01 -28.54 -5.91
N ARG A 412 59.41 -27.74 -6.80
CA ARG A 412 59.73 -27.72 -8.23
C ARG A 412 61.19 -27.36 -8.48
N ILE A 413 61.72 -26.34 -7.80
CA ILE A 413 63.14 -26.01 -7.89
C ILE A 413 64.00 -27.17 -7.39
N ARG A 414 63.61 -27.81 -6.28
CA ARG A 414 64.32 -28.93 -5.73
C ARG A 414 64.38 -30.13 -6.72
N GLN A 415 63.33 -30.36 -7.49
CA GLN A 415 63.30 -31.39 -8.53
C GLN A 415 64.24 -31.07 -9.70
N THR A 416 64.51 -29.80 -9.96
CA THR A 416 65.48 -29.39 -10.99
C THR A 416 66.94 -29.38 -10.52
N ARG A 417 67.19 -29.76 -9.25
CA ARG A 417 68.51 -29.79 -8.70
C ARG A 417 69.40 -30.73 -9.48
N PRO A 418 70.61 -30.27 -9.91
CA PRO A 418 71.56 -31.10 -10.67
C PRO A 418 72.00 -32.27 -9.81
N LYS A 419 72.01 -33.44 -10.39
CA LYS A 419 72.50 -34.66 -9.74
C LYS A 419 73.98 -34.76 -10.03
N PHE A 420 74.81 -34.47 -9.00
CA PHE A 420 76.26 -34.68 -9.04
C PHE A 420 76.55 -36.19 -8.84
N VAL A 421 77.36 -36.78 -9.75
CA VAL A 421 77.75 -38.17 -9.68
C VAL A 421 79.21 -38.23 -9.36
N PHE A 422 79.58 -39.00 -8.30
CA PHE A 422 80.96 -39.22 -7.93
C PHE A 422 81.44 -40.47 -8.71
N GLY A 423 82.49 -40.31 -9.59
CA GLY A 423 83.08 -41.40 -10.38
C GLY A 423 83.41 -40.97 -11.81
N ASP A 424 84.24 -41.75 -12.47
CA ASP A 424 84.80 -41.44 -13.83
C ASP A 424 83.92 -41.89 -15.00
N LYS A 425 82.79 -42.54 -14.73
CA LYS A 425 81.87 -42.97 -15.80
C LYS A 425 80.55 -42.23 -15.65
N ALA A 426 80.38 -41.22 -16.49
CA ALA A 426 79.07 -40.63 -16.67
C ALA A 426 78.13 -41.61 -17.41
N PRO A 427 76.95 -41.90 -16.90
CA PRO A 427 75.90 -42.46 -17.74
C PRO A 427 75.56 -41.42 -18.84
N ASN A 428 75.17 -41.86 -19.99
CA ASN A 428 74.79 -41.05 -21.18
C ASN A 428 73.65 -40.05 -20.96
N ASP A 429 73.55 -39.49 -19.79
CA ASP A 429 72.48 -38.62 -19.33
C ASP A 429 73.01 -37.18 -19.25
N LYS A 430 72.62 -36.36 -20.23
CA LYS A 430 73.08 -34.95 -20.41
C LYS A 430 72.73 -34.02 -19.23
N ASP A 431 72.00 -34.50 -18.25
CA ASP A 431 71.53 -33.76 -17.09
C ASP A 431 72.34 -34.03 -15.82
N LYS A 432 73.45 -34.85 -15.93
CA LYS A 432 74.30 -35.20 -14.80
C LYS A 432 75.68 -34.58 -14.97
N LEU A 433 76.13 -33.80 -14.00
CA LEU A 433 77.47 -33.28 -13.92
C LEU A 433 78.34 -34.23 -13.08
N THR A 434 79.46 -34.69 -13.73
CA THR A 434 80.42 -35.50 -12.99
C THR A 434 81.40 -34.67 -12.18
N TYR A 435 81.95 -35.25 -11.13
CA TYR A 435 82.99 -34.56 -10.33
C TYR A 435 84.19 -34.20 -11.20
N THR A 436 84.54 -34.99 -12.20
CA THR A 436 85.59 -34.74 -13.18
C THR A 436 85.29 -33.53 -14.03
N ASP A 437 84.05 -33.34 -14.46
CA ASP A 437 83.68 -32.15 -15.24
C ASP A 437 83.79 -30.86 -14.43
N VAL A 438 83.36 -30.92 -13.16
CA VAL A 438 83.51 -29.80 -12.24
C VAL A 438 85.00 -29.49 -11.96
N GLN A 439 85.84 -30.54 -11.71
CA GLN A 439 87.27 -30.33 -11.54
C GLN A 439 87.97 -29.81 -12.81
N LYS A 440 87.53 -30.19 -13.98
CA LYS A 440 88.03 -29.68 -15.23
C LYS A 440 87.68 -28.19 -15.39
N LEU A 441 86.47 -27.80 -15.15
CA LEU A 441 86.07 -26.38 -15.12
C LEU A 441 86.84 -25.57 -14.10
N ILE A 442 87.07 -26.11 -12.90
CA ILE A 442 87.90 -25.43 -11.89
C ILE A 442 89.32 -25.20 -12.40
N ARG A 443 89.91 -26.21 -13.05
CA ARG A 443 91.31 -26.12 -13.59
C ARG A 443 91.40 -25.14 -14.73
N GLU A 444 90.45 -25.17 -15.64
CA GLU A 444 90.42 -24.31 -16.84
C GLU A 444 90.21 -22.81 -16.52
N ARG A 445 89.55 -22.55 -15.37
CA ARG A 445 89.21 -21.19 -14.94
C ARG A 445 89.98 -20.74 -13.70
N LYS A 446 91.06 -21.47 -13.35
CA LYS A 446 91.89 -21.12 -12.17
C LYS A 446 92.73 -19.92 -12.53
N GLY A 447 92.54 -18.83 -11.78
CA GLY A 447 93.31 -17.58 -11.85
C GLY A 447 94.37 -17.50 -10.71
N ARG A 448 94.47 -16.32 -10.07
CA ARG A 448 95.35 -16.08 -8.94
C ARG A 448 94.68 -16.24 -7.56
N GLU A 449 93.66 -17.10 -7.49
CA GLU A 449 92.93 -17.39 -6.24
C GLU A 449 93.81 -18.05 -5.21
N LEU A 450 93.50 -17.83 -3.96
CA LEU A 450 94.19 -18.49 -2.80
C LEU A 450 93.95 -20.00 -2.84
N PRO A 451 94.88 -20.80 -2.37
CA PRO A 451 94.73 -22.26 -2.26
C PRO A 451 93.44 -22.63 -1.55
N GLY A 452 92.59 -23.43 -2.19
CA GLY A 452 91.34 -23.93 -1.61
C GLY A 452 90.12 -23.07 -1.94
N HIS A 453 90.34 -21.94 -2.65
CA HIS A 453 89.25 -21.13 -3.13
C HIS A 453 88.95 -21.37 -4.62
N THR A 454 87.66 -21.37 -5.01
CA THR A 454 87.21 -21.48 -6.42
C THR A 454 86.79 -20.08 -6.91
N SER A 455 87.14 -19.77 -8.18
CA SER A 455 86.71 -18.52 -8.80
C SER A 455 85.21 -18.40 -8.87
N PRO A 456 84.61 -17.22 -8.59
CA PRO A 456 83.20 -16.97 -8.84
C PRO A 456 82.77 -17.27 -10.26
N GLU A 457 83.67 -17.16 -11.21
CA GLU A 457 83.43 -17.48 -12.63
C GLU A 457 83.13 -18.97 -12.83
N VAL A 458 83.76 -19.88 -12.10
CA VAL A 458 83.46 -21.32 -12.16
C VAL A 458 82.03 -21.60 -11.67
N THR A 459 81.65 -20.92 -10.60
CA THR A 459 80.26 -21.06 -10.10
C THR A 459 79.26 -20.49 -11.12
N ALA A 460 79.58 -19.35 -11.75
CA ALA A 460 78.76 -18.74 -12.78
C ALA A 460 78.62 -19.65 -14.03
N GLU A 461 79.72 -20.33 -14.39
CA GLU A 461 79.72 -21.25 -15.54
C GLU A 461 78.96 -22.53 -15.25
N ILE A 462 79.09 -23.09 -14.06
CA ILE A 462 78.25 -24.24 -13.62
C ILE A 462 76.76 -23.85 -13.64
N ILE A 463 76.44 -22.65 -13.17
CA ILE A 463 75.07 -22.11 -13.23
C ILE A 463 74.63 -21.95 -14.68
N LYS A 464 75.49 -21.49 -15.61
CA LYS A 464 75.16 -21.37 -17.04
C LYS A 464 74.90 -22.71 -17.70
N VAL A 465 75.65 -23.75 -17.34
CA VAL A 465 75.48 -25.10 -17.87
C VAL A 465 74.16 -25.72 -17.36
N ILE A 466 73.77 -25.36 -16.15
CA ILE A 466 72.52 -25.82 -15.51
C ILE A 466 71.30 -25.00 -16.00
N ARG A 467 71.55 -23.71 -16.34
CA ARG A 467 70.55 -22.70 -16.63
C ARG A 467 69.68 -22.95 -17.88
N PRO A 468 70.14 -23.60 -19.00
CA PRO A 468 69.31 -23.58 -20.25
C PRO A 468 67.98 -24.27 -20.18
N LYS A 469 67.68 -25.06 -19.13
CA LYS A 469 66.47 -25.86 -19.13
C LYS A 469 65.31 -25.35 -18.29
N TYR A 470 65.51 -24.57 -17.20
CA TYR A 470 64.40 -24.48 -16.23
C TYR A 470 64.19 -23.13 -15.49
N PHE A 471 65.11 -22.18 -15.53
CA PHE A 471 65.08 -21.13 -14.47
C PHE A 471 64.36 -19.82 -14.82
N MET A 472 64.22 -19.43 -16.06
CA MET A 472 63.63 -18.10 -16.41
C MET A 472 62.24 -18.19 -16.96
N THR A 473 61.88 -19.25 -17.64
CA THR A 473 60.56 -19.38 -18.26
C THR A 473 59.47 -19.65 -17.24
N ASP A 474 59.74 -20.47 -16.25
CA ASP A 474 58.71 -20.85 -15.27
C ASP A 474 58.40 -19.71 -14.25
N ILE A 475 59.42 -18.93 -13.83
CA ILE A 475 59.22 -17.75 -12.96
C ILE A 475 58.47 -16.67 -13.70
N LEU A 476 58.83 -16.38 -14.96
CA LEU A 476 58.15 -15.37 -15.78
C LEU A 476 56.73 -15.80 -16.15
N ILE A 477 56.50 -17.07 -16.45
CA ILE A 477 55.16 -17.63 -16.72
C ILE A 477 54.34 -17.62 -15.46
N PHE A 478 54.89 -17.98 -14.31
CA PHE A 478 54.19 -17.93 -13.00
C PHE A 478 53.78 -16.48 -12.64
N LEU A 479 54.67 -15.50 -12.77
CA LEU A 479 54.35 -14.10 -12.55
C LEU A 479 53.35 -13.55 -13.58
N LEU A 480 53.46 -13.91 -14.87
CA LEU A 480 52.58 -13.45 -15.93
C LEU A 480 51.18 -14.05 -15.81
N ILE A 481 51.03 -15.33 -15.44
CA ILE A 481 49.75 -15.99 -15.26
C ILE A 481 49.00 -15.36 -14.06
N ARG A 482 49.71 -14.99 -12.99
CA ARG A 482 49.10 -14.36 -11.78
C ARG A 482 48.79 -12.89 -11.98
N LEU A 483 49.53 -12.16 -12.81
CA LEU A 483 49.25 -10.76 -13.14
C LEU A 483 48.12 -10.59 -14.17
N GLN A 484 47.84 -11.63 -14.98
CA GLN A 484 46.76 -11.59 -15.99
C GLN A 484 45.39 -12.05 -15.49
N ASP A 485 45.32 -12.80 -14.38
CA ASP A 485 44.05 -13.28 -13.86
C ASP A 485 43.99 -13.22 -12.32
N PRO A 486 43.72 -12.00 -11.78
CA PRO A 486 43.56 -11.82 -10.32
C PRO A 486 42.42 -12.65 -9.73
N SER A 487 41.43 -13.08 -10.56
CA SER A 487 40.28 -13.85 -10.13
C SER A 487 40.62 -15.29 -9.70
N LYS A 488 41.68 -15.87 -10.27
CA LYS A 488 42.15 -17.20 -9.86
C LYS A 488 42.95 -17.21 -8.56
N ALA A 489 43.38 -16.05 -8.11
CA ALA A 489 44.03 -15.91 -6.79
C ALA A 489 42.98 -15.89 -5.65
N MET A 490 41.72 -15.59 -5.96
CA MET A 490 40.58 -15.52 -5.03
C MET A 490 39.62 -16.71 -5.12
N ALA A 491 39.83 -17.65 -6.04
CA ALA A 491 38.98 -18.83 -6.24
C ALA A 491 39.31 -20.02 -5.35
N GLY A 492 39.74 -19.77 -4.11
CA GLY A 492 39.66 -20.71 -3.01
C GLY A 492 38.36 -20.41 -2.27
N ASP A 493 37.34 -21.23 -2.50
CA ASP A 493 36.10 -21.35 -1.76
C ASP A 493 35.79 -20.26 -0.71
N ASN A 494 35.27 -19.11 -1.15
CA ASN A 494 34.53 -18.20 -0.28
C ASN A 494 33.31 -17.66 -1.01
N LYS A 495 32.23 -18.43 -0.94
CA LYS A 495 30.86 -18.00 -1.26
C LYS A 495 30.26 -17.11 -0.16
N ASN A 496 31.01 -16.32 0.55
CA ASN A 496 30.46 -15.44 1.58
C ASN A 496 31.43 -14.30 1.90
N ILE A 497 31.78 -13.45 0.93
CA ILE A 497 32.21 -12.06 1.21
C ILE A 497 31.90 -11.23 -0.05
N PHE A 498 30.67 -10.75 -0.13
CA PHE A 498 30.24 -9.44 -0.66
C PHE A 498 28.79 -9.28 -0.24
#